data_3c6323483fd208cd71956d7031115bc5
#
_entry.id   3c6323483fd208cd71956d7031115bc5
#
_cell.length_a   1.000
_cell.length_b   1.000
_cell.length_c   1.000
_cell.angle_alpha   90.00
_cell.angle_beta   90.00
_cell.angle_gamma   90.00
#
_symmetry.space_group_name_H-M   'P 1'
#
loop_
_entity.id
_entity.type
_entity.pdbx_description
1 polymer ?
#
loop_
_entity_poly.entity_id
_entity_poly.type
_entity_poly.pdbx_seq_one_letter_code
_entity_poly.pdbx_strand_id
1 'polypeptide(L)'
;MATCFSMARIRSEFFGAIKMKKVKQAFLLAVAAVGVMFGCDRAAPNAAKTTVLTPITLQLNWVPEPEFGGMFAALQDGLYVAEGLAVDIRKGGAQVPCAQLVASGQVPFAIVSGEEVLTLRARGGEIVAVFATFQRNPTGFMLHKNNPIDSLEALWKSSSTIGIDPGMPFVAILNEKYGGQNLKMVPYSGALATFLVTPDSVQQCFITAEPVEAKLRGVEAKVLSLAEVFNPYSAVIATNETYLKENRATVEAFVRATTQGWIRYLANPEKYNPAIAALNPSMTLEAMNIAAELERSLITPASGAADIGQMTMDRWSSLGQQLVDTKAIPACGPVENAFLSRGKSAKQAP
;
A
#
# COMPACT_ATOMS: atom_id res chain seq x y z
N MET A 1 -15.90 55.15 15.14
CA MET A 1 -15.97 55.23 16.62
C MET A 1 -15.15 54.10 17.20
N ALA A 2 -14.06 54.47 17.82
CA ALA A 2 -13.09 53.64 18.47
C ALA A 2 -13.61 53.16 19.81
N THR A 3 -13.23 51.98 20.25
CA THR A 3 -12.87 51.75 21.65
C THR A 3 -11.93 50.54 21.75
N CYS A 4 -10.76 50.89 22.19
CA CYS A 4 -9.62 50.10 22.61
C CYS A 4 -9.75 49.85 24.12
N PHE A 5 -9.43 48.67 24.65
CA PHE A 5 -9.03 48.42 26.04
C PHE A 5 -8.18 47.14 26.02
N SER A 6 -6.90 47.21 26.13
CA SER A 6 -5.93 47.53 27.19
C SER A 6 -5.79 46.43 28.27
N MET A 7 -4.58 45.94 28.27
CA MET A 7 -3.73 45.20 29.19
C MET A 7 -4.02 45.34 30.71
N ALA A 8 -3.75 44.23 31.44
CA ALA A 8 -2.99 44.16 32.71
C ALA A 8 -2.73 42.70 33.05
N ARG A 9 -1.54 42.18 32.98
CA ARG A 9 -0.40 42.11 33.91
C ARG A 9 -0.81 41.77 35.37
N ILE A 10 -0.61 40.48 35.76
CA ILE A 10 -0.30 40.14 37.15
C ILE A 10 0.98 39.30 37.18
N ARG A 11 1.93 39.82 37.90
CA ARG A 11 3.29 39.31 38.16
C ARG A 11 3.31 38.62 39.53
N SER A 12 4.14 37.57 39.59
CA SER A 12 5.08 37.18 40.65
C SER A 12 4.54 36.65 41.99
N GLU A 13 5.22 35.67 42.36
CA GLU A 13 5.89 35.30 43.61
C GLU A 13 5.43 33.95 44.19
N PHE A 14 6.29 32.98 44.18
CA PHE A 14 6.74 32.33 45.40
C PHE A 14 8.04 31.53 45.12
N PHE A 15 9.16 32.19 45.46
CA PHE A 15 10.44 31.53 45.68
C PHE A 15 10.43 30.90 47.08
N GLY A 16 10.65 29.60 47.17
CA GLY A 16 10.90 28.87 48.41
C GLY A 16 12.21 28.07 48.32
N ALA A 17 13.30 28.75 48.65
CA ALA A 17 14.60 28.14 48.79
C ALA A 17 14.68 27.30 50.09
N ILE A 18 14.98 26.01 49.99
CA ILE A 18 15.42 25.22 51.15
C ILE A 18 16.91 24.86 50.97
N LYS A 19 17.64 25.31 51.97
CA LYS A 19 19.10 25.27 52.15
C LYS A 19 19.65 23.85 52.22
N MET A 20 20.78 23.65 51.53
CA MET A 20 21.69 22.56 51.77
C MET A 20 22.35 22.64 53.16
N LYS A 21 22.35 21.57 53.92
CA LYS A 21 23.32 21.37 55.02
C LYS A 21 24.19 20.14 54.70
N LYS A 22 25.48 20.46 54.60
CA LYS A 22 26.58 19.51 54.60
C LYS A 22 26.66 18.84 55.95
N VAL A 23 26.79 17.49 55.94
CA VAL A 23 27.42 16.79 57.07
C VAL A 23 28.52 15.94 56.46
N LYS A 24 29.75 16.29 56.89
CA LYS A 24 31.00 15.61 56.55
C LYS A 24 31.34 14.60 57.66
N GLN A 25 31.92 13.50 57.23
CA GLN A 25 33.03 12.75 57.85
C GLN A 25 32.79 11.77 59.03
N ALA A 26 33.31 10.63 58.76
CA ALA A 26 34.16 9.75 59.58
C ALA A 26 33.45 8.55 60.21
N PHE A 27 33.74 7.38 59.70
CA PHE A 27 34.35 6.30 60.51
C PHE A 27 35.14 5.33 59.59
N LEU A 28 36.42 5.27 59.89
CA LEU A 28 37.42 4.37 59.30
C LEU A 28 37.60 3.17 60.26
N LEU A 29 37.92 2.03 59.67
CA LEU A 29 38.69 0.90 60.16
C LEU A 29 37.97 -0.33 60.81
N ALA A 30 38.32 -1.38 60.13
CA ALA A 30 38.69 -2.73 60.53
C ALA A 30 37.57 -3.75 60.74
N VAL A 31 37.60 -4.80 59.90
CA VAL A 31 38.07 -6.15 60.31
C VAL A 31 38.35 -7.01 59.06
N ALA A 32 39.46 -7.71 59.14
CA ALA A 32 40.02 -8.55 58.08
C ALA A 32 39.32 -9.91 57.95
N ALA A 33 39.37 -10.40 56.74
CA ALA A 33 39.60 -11.79 56.33
C ALA A 33 38.75 -12.93 56.94
N VAL A 34 37.83 -13.49 56.12
CA VAL A 34 37.73 -14.96 55.95
C VAL A 34 37.39 -15.21 54.47
N GLY A 35 38.34 -15.80 53.76
CA GLY A 35 38.11 -16.27 52.40
C GLY A 35 37.26 -17.53 52.41
N VAL A 36 36.21 -17.54 51.61
CA VAL A 36 35.60 -18.76 51.07
C VAL A 36 35.42 -18.55 49.59
N MET A 37 36.21 -19.24 48.82
CA MET A 37 36.06 -19.41 47.39
C MET A 37 34.75 -20.15 47.12
N PHE A 38 33.74 -19.45 46.65
CA PHE A 38 32.68 -20.00 45.82
C PHE A 38 32.75 -19.29 44.48
N GLY A 39 33.37 -19.96 43.53
CA GLY A 39 33.30 -19.57 42.14
C GLY A 39 31.85 -19.70 41.68
N CYS A 40 31.09 -18.59 41.73
CA CYS A 40 29.90 -18.40 40.95
C CYS A 40 30.35 -17.74 39.66
N ASP A 41 30.48 -18.53 38.61
CA ASP A 41 30.41 -18.03 37.24
C ASP A 41 29.06 -17.30 37.05
N ARG A 42 29.05 -16.01 37.40
CA ARG A 42 28.01 -15.12 36.92
C ARG A 42 28.29 -14.91 35.44
N ALA A 43 27.64 -15.74 34.60
CA ALA A 43 27.46 -15.38 33.21
C ALA A 43 26.93 -13.93 33.20
N ALA A 44 27.74 -13.02 32.66
CA ALA A 44 27.31 -11.64 32.45
C ALA A 44 25.99 -11.69 31.69
N PRO A 45 24.96 -10.94 32.09
CA PRO A 45 23.74 -10.87 31.31
C PRO A 45 24.15 -10.43 29.91
N ASN A 46 23.83 -11.27 28.93
CA ASN A 46 24.05 -11.02 27.53
C ASN A 46 23.38 -9.66 27.25
N ALA A 47 24.16 -8.60 27.14
CA ALA A 47 23.63 -7.28 26.79
C ALA A 47 22.96 -7.48 25.47
N ALA A 48 21.62 -7.48 25.47
CA ALA A 48 20.81 -7.54 24.27
C ALA A 48 21.35 -6.41 23.37
N LYS A 49 22.01 -6.78 22.29
CA LYS A 49 22.43 -5.82 21.26
C LYS A 49 21.17 -5.09 20.85
N THR A 50 21.05 -3.84 21.24
CA THR A 50 19.98 -2.97 20.75
C THR A 50 20.18 -2.86 19.24
N THR A 51 19.46 -3.69 18.50
CA THR A 51 19.51 -3.67 17.04
C THR A 51 18.87 -2.34 16.61
N VAL A 52 19.67 -1.43 16.10
CA VAL A 52 19.17 -0.19 15.53
C VAL A 52 18.41 -0.57 14.26
N LEU A 53 17.09 -0.33 14.26
CA LEU A 53 16.24 -0.60 13.12
C LEU A 53 16.44 0.47 12.05
N THR A 54 16.44 0.06 10.77
CA THR A 54 16.48 0.97 9.63
C THR A 54 15.09 1.60 9.44
N PRO A 55 14.95 2.94 9.50
CA PRO A 55 13.67 3.60 9.30
C PRO A 55 13.26 3.52 7.82
N ILE A 56 12.03 3.09 7.57
CA ILE A 56 11.44 2.92 6.23
C ILE A 56 10.07 3.59 6.20
N THR A 57 9.82 4.40 5.18
CA THR A 57 8.50 4.91 4.86
C THR A 57 7.93 4.15 3.67
N LEU A 58 6.70 3.63 3.81
CA LEU A 58 5.85 3.17 2.72
C LEU A 58 4.70 4.16 2.54
N GLN A 59 4.66 4.87 1.42
CA GLN A 59 3.56 5.76 1.06
C GLN A 59 2.48 4.98 0.32
N LEU A 60 1.26 4.93 0.87
CA LEU A 60 0.10 4.37 0.18
C LEU A 60 -0.43 5.39 -0.84
N ASN A 61 -1.03 4.90 -1.93
CA ASN A 61 -1.71 5.72 -2.93
C ASN A 61 -3.17 6.01 -2.57
N TRP A 62 -3.74 5.23 -1.66
CA TRP A 62 -5.14 5.37 -1.22
C TRP A 62 -5.25 5.34 0.30
N VAL A 63 -6.47 5.49 0.82
CA VAL A 63 -6.76 5.30 2.25
C VAL A 63 -6.56 3.83 2.63
N PRO A 64 -6.23 3.54 3.91
CA PRO A 64 -6.03 2.15 4.35
C PRO A 64 -7.27 1.28 4.13
N GLU A 65 -7.10 0.23 3.34
CA GLU A 65 -8.11 -0.76 2.96
C GLU A 65 -7.49 -2.16 2.89
N PRO A 66 -8.29 -3.23 2.74
CA PRO A 66 -7.81 -4.61 2.59
C PRO A 66 -6.74 -4.80 1.51
N GLU A 67 -6.76 -4.01 0.43
CA GLU A 67 -5.75 -4.03 -0.63
C GLU A 67 -4.31 -3.78 -0.14
N PHE A 68 -4.13 -3.27 1.08
CA PHE A 68 -2.86 -3.11 1.77
C PHE A 68 -2.70 -4.07 2.96
N GLY A 69 -3.61 -5.01 3.13
CA GLY A 69 -3.73 -5.88 4.30
C GLY A 69 -2.46 -6.64 4.65
N GLY A 70 -1.72 -7.13 3.65
CA GLY A 70 -0.45 -7.81 3.87
C GLY A 70 0.63 -6.92 4.48
N MET A 71 0.65 -5.64 4.12
CA MET A 71 1.62 -4.67 4.67
C MET A 71 1.28 -4.37 6.14
N PHE A 72 0.00 -4.20 6.47
CA PHE A 72 -0.46 -4.03 7.84
C PHE A 72 -0.26 -5.29 8.69
N ALA A 73 -0.47 -6.49 8.12
CA ALA A 73 -0.18 -7.75 8.79
C ALA A 73 1.31 -7.89 9.10
N ALA A 74 2.19 -7.53 8.14
CA ALA A 74 3.63 -7.53 8.36
C ALA A 74 4.04 -6.57 9.48
N LEU A 75 3.42 -5.40 9.56
CA LEU A 75 3.65 -4.41 10.60
C LEU A 75 3.18 -4.93 11.97
N GLN A 76 1.94 -5.42 12.07
CA GLN A 76 1.34 -5.87 13.33
C GLN A 76 2.04 -7.10 13.92
N ASP A 77 2.46 -8.02 13.06
CA ASP A 77 3.14 -9.25 13.49
C ASP A 77 4.65 -9.06 13.68
N GLY A 78 5.16 -7.82 13.55
CA GLY A 78 6.58 -7.51 13.75
C GLY A 78 7.51 -8.10 12.70
N LEU A 79 7.00 -8.48 11.51
CA LEU A 79 7.82 -9.09 10.46
C LEU A 79 8.87 -8.13 9.92
N TYR A 80 8.53 -6.85 9.80
CA TYR A 80 9.50 -5.82 9.43
C TYR A 80 10.60 -5.66 10.48
N VAL A 81 10.22 -5.66 11.77
CA VAL A 81 11.18 -5.58 12.88
C VAL A 81 12.12 -6.78 12.89
N ALA A 82 11.62 -7.99 12.60
CA ALA A 82 12.44 -9.20 12.50
C ALA A 82 13.47 -9.13 11.35
N GLU A 83 13.19 -8.35 10.31
CA GLU A 83 14.12 -8.05 9.21
C GLU A 83 14.98 -6.79 9.48
N GLY A 84 14.94 -6.22 10.69
CA GLY A 84 15.73 -5.05 11.06
C GLY A 84 15.17 -3.71 10.57
N LEU A 85 13.88 -3.64 10.24
CA LEU A 85 13.22 -2.47 9.65
C LEU A 85 12.19 -1.86 10.61
N ALA A 86 12.18 -0.53 10.72
CA ALA A 86 11.14 0.25 11.38
C ALA A 86 10.26 0.90 10.30
N VAL A 87 9.16 0.23 9.93
CA VAL A 87 8.30 0.66 8.83
C VAL A 87 7.19 1.58 9.32
N ASP A 88 7.09 2.77 8.70
CA ASP A 88 6.00 3.73 8.82
C ASP A 88 5.13 3.65 7.55
N ILE A 89 3.87 3.21 7.69
CA ILE A 89 2.91 3.15 6.58
C ILE A 89 2.09 4.43 6.59
N ARG A 90 2.34 5.30 5.60
CA ARG A 90 1.63 6.58 5.46
C ARG A 90 0.39 6.40 4.59
N LYS A 91 -0.75 6.85 5.10
CA LYS A 91 -2.00 6.86 4.34
C LYS A 91 -1.90 7.74 3.10
N GLY A 92 -2.55 7.31 2.03
CA GLY A 92 -2.66 8.04 0.77
C GLY A 92 -4.02 8.70 0.59
N GLY A 93 -4.36 8.92 -0.65
CA GLY A 93 -5.59 9.51 -1.17
C GLY A 93 -5.39 10.02 -2.59
N ALA A 94 -6.46 10.35 -3.29
CA ALA A 94 -6.48 10.72 -4.71
C ALA A 94 -5.50 11.85 -5.14
N GLN A 95 -5.01 12.66 -4.20
CA GLN A 95 -4.10 13.79 -4.47
C GLN A 95 -2.63 13.47 -4.16
N VAL A 96 -2.30 12.25 -3.72
CA VAL A 96 -0.92 11.90 -3.34
C VAL A 96 -0.14 11.46 -4.58
N PRO A 97 0.92 12.18 -4.99
CA PRO A 97 1.68 11.88 -6.21
C PRO A 97 2.73 10.79 -5.94
N CYS A 98 2.30 9.57 -5.62
CA CYS A 98 3.14 8.47 -5.15
C CYS A 98 4.31 8.15 -6.07
N ALA A 99 4.07 8.07 -7.37
CA ALA A 99 5.10 7.78 -8.37
C ALA A 99 6.21 8.85 -8.37
N GLN A 100 5.84 10.13 -8.24
CA GLN A 100 6.80 11.24 -8.18
C GLN A 100 7.57 11.24 -6.84
N LEU A 101 6.90 10.96 -5.72
CA LEU A 101 7.54 10.91 -4.41
C LEU A 101 8.63 9.84 -4.35
N VAL A 102 8.36 8.65 -4.89
CA VAL A 102 9.34 7.56 -4.88
C VAL A 102 10.44 7.80 -5.92
N ALA A 103 10.10 8.25 -7.13
CA ALA A 103 11.09 8.50 -8.17
C ALA A 103 12.08 9.63 -7.81
N SER A 104 11.63 10.64 -7.06
CA SER A 104 12.50 11.72 -6.54
C SER A 104 13.28 11.31 -5.27
N GLY A 105 13.10 10.11 -4.73
CA GLY A 105 13.76 9.64 -3.52
C GLY A 105 13.24 10.28 -2.22
N GLN A 106 12.10 10.99 -2.25
CA GLN A 106 11.49 11.57 -1.04
C GLN A 106 10.96 10.50 -0.08
N VAL A 107 10.55 9.36 -0.62
CA VAL A 107 10.20 8.16 0.16
C VAL A 107 10.91 6.95 -0.44
N PRO A 108 11.38 5.99 0.38
CA PRO A 108 12.03 4.78 -0.12
C PRO A 108 11.07 3.86 -0.87
N PHE A 109 9.79 3.80 -0.44
CA PHE A 109 8.77 2.98 -1.08
C PHE A 109 7.45 3.73 -1.22
N ALA A 110 6.75 3.49 -2.34
CA ALA A 110 5.39 3.94 -2.53
C ALA A 110 4.57 2.90 -3.29
N ILE A 111 3.24 2.93 -3.07
CA ILE A 111 2.29 2.16 -3.88
C ILE A 111 1.99 2.97 -5.14
N VAL A 112 2.10 2.28 -6.28
CA VAL A 112 1.82 2.82 -7.62
C VAL A 112 1.13 1.74 -8.46
N SER A 113 0.75 2.06 -9.70
CA SER A 113 0.32 1.07 -10.67
C SER A 113 1.45 0.68 -11.63
N GLY A 114 1.32 -0.46 -12.31
CA GLY A 114 2.31 -0.91 -13.29
C GLY A 114 2.45 0.08 -14.46
N GLU A 115 1.35 0.66 -14.91
CA GLU A 115 1.34 1.68 -15.96
C GLU A 115 2.01 2.99 -15.54
N GLU A 116 1.89 3.40 -14.27
CA GLU A 116 2.62 4.57 -13.76
C GLU A 116 4.12 4.33 -13.79
N VAL A 117 4.59 3.12 -13.43
CA VAL A 117 6.01 2.76 -13.52
C VAL A 117 6.51 2.94 -14.94
N LEU A 118 5.85 2.35 -15.94
CA LEU A 118 6.29 2.43 -17.33
C LEU A 118 6.16 3.86 -17.90
N THR A 119 5.08 4.55 -17.58
CA THR A 119 4.86 5.93 -18.03
C THR A 119 5.92 6.88 -17.48
N LEU A 120 6.27 6.74 -16.22
CA LEU A 120 7.29 7.58 -15.61
C LEU A 120 8.69 7.26 -16.17
N ARG A 121 9.01 5.97 -16.35
CA ARG A 121 10.26 5.53 -17.00
C ARG A 121 10.39 6.06 -18.43
N ALA A 122 9.31 6.03 -19.21
CA ALA A 122 9.29 6.57 -20.58
C ALA A 122 9.60 8.08 -20.63
N ARG A 123 9.43 8.78 -19.49
CA ARG A 123 9.78 10.19 -19.31
C ARG A 123 11.12 10.41 -18.62
N GLY A 124 11.93 9.35 -18.46
CA GLY A 124 13.25 9.42 -17.81
C GLY A 124 13.23 9.33 -16.29
N GLY A 125 12.12 8.93 -15.68
CA GLY A 125 12.04 8.74 -14.23
C GLY A 125 12.74 7.46 -13.78
N GLU A 126 13.43 7.55 -12.64
CA GLU A 126 14.16 6.44 -12.03
C GLU A 126 13.26 5.69 -11.04
N ILE A 127 12.40 4.81 -11.52
CA ILE A 127 11.46 4.04 -10.71
C ILE A 127 11.53 2.56 -11.06
N VAL A 128 11.48 1.67 -10.05
CA VAL A 128 11.53 0.22 -10.19
C VAL A 128 10.46 -0.43 -9.33
N ALA A 129 9.62 -1.27 -9.89
CA ALA A 129 8.69 -2.12 -9.16
C ALA A 129 9.44 -3.23 -8.41
N VAL A 130 9.16 -3.42 -7.12
CA VAL A 130 9.80 -4.46 -6.30
C VAL A 130 8.84 -5.52 -5.79
N PHE A 131 7.55 -5.25 -5.87
CA PHE A 131 6.47 -6.15 -5.43
C PHE A 131 5.18 -5.79 -6.17
N ALA A 132 4.37 -6.77 -6.57
CA ALA A 132 3.04 -6.54 -7.14
C ALA A 132 1.98 -7.31 -6.33
N THR A 133 1.10 -6.58 -5.67
CA THR A 133 0.05 -7.18 -4.83
C THR A 133 -0.91 -7.99 -5.69
N PHE A 134 -1.59 -7.35 -6.64
CA PHE A 134 -2.59 -8.03 -7.46
C PHE A 134 -1.99 -8.73 -8.66
N GLN A 135 -2.18 -10.03 -8.70
CA GLN A 135 -1.82 -10.88 -9.84
C GLN A 135 -2.90 -10.89 -10.93
N ARG A 136 -4.10 -10.41 -10.63
CA ARG A 136 -5.16 -10.11 -11.58
C ARG A 136 -5.69 -8.72 -11.29
N ASN A 137 -5.88 -7.91 -12.35
CA ASN A 137 -6.35 -6.54 -12.21
C ASN A 137 -7.74 -6.49 -11.54
N PRO A 138 -7.88 -5.81 -10.39
CA PRO A 138 -9.16 -5.69 -9.69
C PRO A 138 -10.08 -4.60 -10.26
N THR A 139 -9.64 -3.85 -11.27
CA THR A 139 -10.44 -2.78 -11.86
C THR A 139 -11.54 -3.32 -12.76
N GLY A 140 -12.72 -2.73 -12.69
CA GLY A 140 -13.86 -3.03 -13.54
C GLY A 140 -14.83 -1.86 -13.63
N PHE A 141 -15.95 -2.11 -14.28
CA PHE A 141 -17.10 -1.21 -14.26
C PHE A 141 -18.26 -1.87 -13.54
N MET A 142 -18.79 -1.19 -12.53
CA MET A 142 -19.99 -1.65 -11.83
C MET A 142 -21.25 -1.03 -12.45
N LEU A 143 -22.27 -1.86 -12.55
CA LEU A 143 -23.61 -1.53 -13.02
C LEU A 143 -24.61 -2.13 -12.04
N HIS A 144 -25.82 -1.59 -11.97
CA HIS A 144 -26.88 -2.27 -11.24
C HIS A 144 -27.14 -3.67 -11.82
N LYS A 145 -27.45 -4.65 -10.97
CA LYS A 145 -27.61 -6.07 -11.36
C LYS A 145 -28.55 -6.26 -12.55
N ASN A 146 -29.63 -5.46 -12.61
CA ASN A 146 -30.66 -5.55 -13.63
C ASN A 146 -30.37 -4.70 -14.90
N ASN A 147 -29.23 -4.01 -14.96
CA ASN A 147 -28.86 -3.29 -16.17
C ASN A 147 -28.66 -4.28 -17.33
N PRO A 148 -29.19 -4.03 -18.54
CA PRO A 148 -29.12 -4.98 -19.65
C PRO A 148 -27.73 -5.17 -20.25
N ILE A 149 -26.77 -4.27 -19.97
CA ILE A 149 -25.40 -4.34 -20.49
C ILE A 149 -24.65 -5.45 -19.75
N ASP A 150 -24.10 -6.44 -20.44
CA ASP A 150 -23.49 -7.65 -19.88
C ASP A 150 -22.02 -7.87 -20.29
N SER A 151 -21.45 -6.97 -21.10
CA SER A 151 -20.07 -7.09 -21.57
C SER A 151 -19.40 -5.71 -21.69
N LEU A 152 -18.05 -5.68 -21.65
CA LEU A 152 -17.28 -4.46 -21.90
C LEU A 152 -17.53 -3.89 -23.29
N GLU A 153 -17.71 -4.75 -24.29
CA GLU A 153 -18.02 -4.33 -25.65
C GLU A 153 -19.38 -3.65 -25.72
N ALA A 154 -20.43 -4.26 -25.14
CA ALA A 154 -21.77 -3.70 -25.09
C ALA A 154 -21.78 -2.35 -24.34
N LEU A 155 -21.05 -2.27 -23.21
CA LEU A 155 -20.90 -1.03 -22.46
C LEU A 155 -20.24 0.05 -23.31
N TRP A 156 -19.12 -0.28 -23.97
CA TRP A 156 -18.34 0.69 -24.72
C TRP A 156 -19.02 1.22 -25.97
N LYS A 157 -19.92 0.41 -26.56
CA LYS A 157 -20.77 0.80 -27.71
C LYS A 157 -22.09 1.49 -27.30
N SER A 158 -22.39 1.55 -26.00
CA SER A 158 -23.62 2.18 -25.50
C SER A 158 -23.53 3.70 -25.48
N SER A 159 -24.66 4.35 -25.17
CA SER A 159 -24.75 5.81 -24.91
C SER A 159 -24.71 6.11 -23.41
N SER A 160 -24.23 5.19 -22.59
CA SER A 160 -24.20 5.35 -21.14
C SER A 160 -23.29 6.50 -20.70
N THR A 161 -23.62 7.10 -19.55
CA THR A 161 -22.71 7.99 -18.84
C THR A 161 -21.94 7.16 -17.84
N ILE A 162 -20.60 7.19 -17.93
CA ILE A 162 -19.70 6.39 -17.09
C ILE A 162 -18.81 7.29 -16.24
N GLY A 163 -18.78 7.05 -14.94
CA GLY A 163 -17.82 7.66 -14.03
C GLY A 163 -16.45 6.97 -14.17
N ILE A 164 -15.43 7.69 -14.61
CA ILE A 164 -14.07 7.18 -14.83
C ILE A 164 -13.07 8.20 -14.30
N ASP A 165 -11.98 7.73 -13.66
CA ASP A 165 -10.85 8.58 -13.34
C ASP A 165 -10.21 9.17 -14.61
N PRO A 166 -10.00 10.49 -14.67
CA PRO A 166 -9.40 11.10 -15.84
C PRO A 166 -8.00 10.57 -16.15
N GLY A 167 -7.75 10.26 -17.43
CA GLY A 167 -6.42 9.86 -17.89
C GLY A 167 -6.08 8.39 -17.72
N MET A 168 -7.03 7.54 -17.34
CA MET A 168 -6.80 6.11 -17.20
C MET A 168 -6.45 5.44 -18.54
N PRO A 169 -5.31 4.73 -18.65
CA PRO A 169 -4.84 4.14 -19.91
C PRO A 169 -5.82 3.15 -20.54
N PHE A 170 -6.60 2.43 -19.74
CA PHE A 170 -7.57 1.47 -20.26
C PHE A 170 -8.65 2.10 -21.15
N VAL A 171 -8.92 3.40 -21.01
CA VAL A 171 -9.87 4.12 -21.87
C VAL A 171 -9.40 4.09 -23.32
N ALA A 172 -8.11 4.37 -23.56
CA ALA A 172 -7.54 4.33 -24.90
C ALA A 172 -7.56 2.89 -25.47
N ILE A 173 -7.24 1.88 -24.65
CA ILE A 173 -7.26 0.48 -25.02
C ILE A 173 -8.66 0.00 -25.41
N LEU A 174 -9.69 0.39 -24.63
CA LEU A 174 -11.08 0.05 -24.92
C LEU A 174 -11.60 0.79 -26.14
N ASN A 175 -11.20 2.06 -26.36
CA ASN A 175 -11.52 2.80 -27.57
C ASN A 175 -10.94 2.16 -28.84
N GLU A 176 -9.69 1.71 -28.78
CA GLU A 176 -9.04 1.01 -29.88
C GLU A 176 -9.74 -0.32 -30.18
N LYS A 177 -10.10 -1.06 -29.14
CA LYS A 177 -10.69 -2.40 -29.29
C LYS A 177 -12.16 -2.39 -29.69
N TYR A 178 -12.96 -1.47 -29.16
CA TYR A 178 -14.42 -1.49 -29.29
C TYR A 178 -15.02 -0.25 -29.96
N GLY A 179 -14.26 0.81 -30.19
CA GLY A 179 -14.74 2.09 -30.64
C GLY A 179 -15.12 2.99 -29.46
N GLY A 180 -16.32 3.42 -29.28
CA GLY A 180 -16.72 4.18 -28.07
C GLY A 180 -17.01 5.65 -28.33
N GLN A 181 -17.50 5.99 -29.53
CA GLN A 181 -17.80 7.39 -29.90
C GLN A 181 -19.02 7.99 -29.19
N ASN A 182 -19.89 7.16 -28.62
CA ASN A 182 -21.17 7.59 -28.02
C ASN A 182 -21.15 7.66 -26.48
N LEU A 183 -20.10 7.15 -25.85
CA LEU A 183 -19.96 7.18 -24.39
C LEU A 183 -19.78 8.60 -23.87
N LYS A 184 -20.45 8.90 -22.77
CA LYS A 184 -20.22 10.12 -21.99
C LYS A 184 -19.39 9.76 -20.76
N MET A 185 -18.19 10.30 -20.66
CA MET A 185 -17.32 10.11 -19.49
C MET A 185 -17.45 11.30 -18.56
N VAL A 186 -17.62 11.01 -17.28
CA VAL A 186 -17.62 12.01 -16.19
C VAL A 186 -16.56 11.63 -15.15
N PRO A 187 -16.00 12.60 -14.42
CA PRO A 187 -15.02 12.30 -13.40
C PRO A 187 -15.56 11.34 -12.34
N TYR A 188 -14.81 10.29 -12.05
CA TYR A 188 -15.09 9.37 -10.94
C TYR A 188 -14.60 9.98 -9.63
N SER A 189 -15.41 9.90 -8.59
CA SER A 189 -15.11 10.48 -7.26
C SER A 189 -14.91 9.44 -6.15
N GLY A 190 -15.02 8.13 -6.47
CA GLY A 190 -15.06 7.08 -5.46
C GLY A 190 -16.35 7.02 -4.64
N ALA A 191 -17.29 7.97 -4.87
CA ALA A 191 -18.50 8.05 -4.08
C ALA A 191 -19.62 7.17 -4.65
N LEU A 192 -20.29 6.41 -3.78
CA LEU A 192 -21.41 5.54 -4.14
C LEU A 192 -22.76 6.26 -4.18
N ALA A 193 -22.87 7.49 -3.70
CA ALA A 193 -24.16 8.16 -3.51
C ALA A 193 -25.01 8.19 -4.78
N THR A 194 -24.43 8.55 -5.92
CA THR A 194 -25.12 8.56 -7.21
C THR A 194 -25.49 7.14 -7.66
N PHE A 195 -24.56 6.19 -7.52
CA PHE A 195 -24.83 4.80 -7.90
C PHE A 195 -26.00 4.20 -7.14
N LEU A 196 -26.10 4.43 -5.83
CA LEU A 196 -27.14 3.86 -4.98
C LEU A 196 -28.57 4.31 -5.36
N VAL A 197 -28.72 5.51 -5.93
CA VAL A 197 -30.04 6.10 -6.24
C VAL A 197 -30.36 6.16 -7.73
N THR A 198 -29.40 5.83 -8.60
CA THR A 198 -29.58 5.95 -10.07
C THR A 198 -29.40 4.59 -10.73
N PRO A 199 -30.49 3.88 -11.13
CA PRO A 199 -30.41 2.53 -11.69
C PRO A 199 -29.58 2.39 -12.96
N ASP A 200 -29.48 3.43 -13.77
CA ASP A 200 -28.70 3.44 -15.02
C ASP A 200 -27.25 3.92 -14.81
N SER A 201 -26.86 4.15 -13.56
CA SER A 201 -25.49 4.59 -13.24
C SER A 201 -24.48 3.50 -13.55
N VAL A 202 -23.38 3.91 -14.19
CA VAL A 202 -22.21 3.09 -14.46
C VAL A 202 -20.98 3.83 -13.95
N GLN A 203 -20.13 3.14 -13.23
CA GLN A 203 -18.88 3.74 -12.77
C GLN A 203 -17.75 2.72 -12.71
N GLN A 204 -16.53 3.23 -12.83
CA GLN A 204 -15.33 2.49 -12.48
C GLN A 204 -15.42 2.01 -11.04
N CYS A 205 -14.83 0.86 -10.76
CA CYS A 205 -14.74 0.32 -9.40
C CYS A 205 -13.49 -0.56 -9.25
N PHE A 206 -13.08 -0.74 -8.00
CA PHE A 206 -12.35 -1.92 -7.58
C PHE A 206 -13.37 -2.99 -7.22
N ILE A 207 -13.29 -4.17 -7.83
CA ILE A 207 -14.30 -5.23 -7.66
C ILE A 207 -14.42 -5.73 -6.21
N THR A 208 -13.43 -5.41 -5.39
CA THR A 208 -13.34 -5.74 -3.96
C THR A 208 -13.82 -4.61 -3.03
N ALA A 209 -14.15 -3.44 -3.54
CA ALA A 209 -14.51 -2.26 -2.74
C ALA A 209 -15.95 -1.79 -3.02
N GLU A 210 -16.16 -0.94 -4.01
CA GLU A 210 -17.45 -0.27 -4.25
C GLU A 210 -18.64 -1.24 -4.46
N PRO A 211 -18.51 -2.38 -5.18
CA PRO A 211 -19.62 -3.35 -5.30
C PRO A 211 -19.99 -4.00 -3.96
N VAL A 212 -19.03 -4.21 -3.07
CA VAL A 212 -19.25 -4.74 -1.73
C VAL A 212 -20.02 -3.75 -0.88
N GLU A 213 -19.57 -2.49 -0.87
CA GLU A 213 -20.24 -1.41 -0.17
C GLU A 213 -21.67 -1.17 -0.68
N ALA A 214 -21.88 -1.20 -2.01
CA ALA A 214 -23.21 -1.07 -2.60
C ALA A 214 -24.14 -2.18 -2.12
N LYS A 215 -23.66 -3.44 -2.11
CA LYS A 215 -24.41 -4.60 -1.64
C LYS A 215 -24.82 -4.48 -0.17
N LEU A 216 -23.91 -4.05 0.70
CA LEU A 216 -24.19 -3.83 2.11
C LEU A 216 -25.21 -2.70 2.35
N ARG A 217 -25.37 -1.79 1.39
CA ARG A 217 -26.39 -0.74 1.38
C ARG A 217 -27.67 -1.14 0.63
N GLY A 218 -27.82 -2.42 0.31
CA GLY A 218 -29.02 -2.98 -0.29
C GLY A 218 -29.13 -2.84 -1.81
N VAL A 219 -28.05 -2.42 -2.50
CA VAL A 219 -27.99 -2.30 -3.96
C VAL A 219 -27.06 -3.35 -4.54
N GLU A 220 -27.62 -4.33 -5.25
CA GLU A 220 -26.84 -5.36 -5.94
C GLU A 220 -26.24 -4.80 -7.25
N ALA A 221 -24.93 -4.93 -7.35
CA ALA A 221 -24.17 -4.59 -8.55
C ALA A 221 -23.68 -5.86 -9.27
N LYS A 222 -23.56 -5.77 -10.60
CA LYS A 222 -22.70 -6.64 -11.39
C LYS A 222 -21.47 -5.88 -11.83
N VAL A 223 -20.38 -6.60 -12.08
CA VAL A 223 -19.11 -5.99 -12.47
C VAL A 223 -18.65 -6.57 -13.80
N LEU A 224 -18.26 -5.70 -14.72
CA LEU A 224 -17.56 -6.03 -15.95
C LEU A 224 -16.07 -5.82 -15.69
N SER A 225 -15.33 -6.93 -15.49
CA SER A 225 -13.90 -6.88 -15.18
C SER A 225 -13.07 -6.42 -16.37
N LEU A 226 -12.08 -5.55 -16.16
CA LEU A 226 -11.10 -5.14 -17.17
C LEU A 226 -10.01 -6.17 -17.41
N ALA A 227 -9.80 -7.13 -16.49
CA ALA A 227 -8.66 -8.03 -16.50
C ALA A 227 -8.49 -8.89 -17.77
N GLU A 228 -9.57 -9.11 -18.56
CA GLU A 228 -9.51 -9.85 -19.81
C GLU A 228 -8.95 -9.00 -20.98
N VAL A 229 -8.98 -7.68 -20.85
CA VAL A 229 -8.57 -6.75 -21.89
C VAL A 229 -7.32 -5.96 -21.49
N PHE A 230 -7.29 -5.56 -20.22
CA PHE A 230 -6.22 -4.78 -19.63
C PHE A 230 -5.91 -5.33 -18.24
N ASN A 231 -4.77 -5.99 -18.12
CA ASN A 231 -4.37 -6.68 -16.89
C ASN A 231 -2.99 -6.24 -16.38
N PRO A 232 -2.77 -4.95 -16.09
CA PRO A 232 -1.55 -4.47 -15.45
C PRO A 232 -1.39 -5.07 -14.04
N TYR A 233 -0.18 -4.95 -13.49
CA TYR A 233 -0.01 -5.13 -12.06
C TYR A 233 -0.61 -3.93 -11.32
N SER A 234 -1.45 -4.19 -10.32
CA SER A 234 -2.08 -3.18 -9.47
C SER A 234 -1.55 -3.26 -8.05
N ALA A 235 -1.61 -2.14 -7.30
CA ALA A 235 -0.98 -1.98 -5.98
C ALA A 235 0.47 -2.50 -5.98
N VAL A 236 1.27 -1.91 -6.86
CA VAL A 236 2.70 -2.22 -7.02
C VAL A 236 3.49 -1.41 -5.99
N ILE A 237 4.36 -2.07 -5.23
CA ILE A 237 5.36 -1.36 -4.44
C ILE A 237 6.52 -1.03 -5.35
N ALA A 238 6.81 0.24 -5.45
CA ALA A 238 7.96 0.75 -6.21
C ALA A 238 8.99 1.40 -5.29
N THR A 239 10.23 1.46 -5.77
CA THR A 239 11.35 2.17 -5.18
C THR A 239 12.11 2.97 -6.25
N ASN A 240 13.05 3.83 -5.84
CA ASN A 240 13.95 4.52 -6.75
C ASN A 240 15.13 3.62 -7.16
N GLU A 241 15.64 3.72 -8.39
CA GLU A 241 16.77 2.91 -8.88
C GLU A 241 18.04 3.11 -8.02
N THR A 242 18.34 4.36 -7.68
CA THR A 242 19.48 4.70 -6.82
C THR A 242 19.34 4.08 -5.44
N TYR A 243 18.14 4.19 -4.82
CA TYR A 243 17.85 3.58 -3.54
C TYR A 243 18.01 2.04 -3.60
N LEU A 244 17.46 1.40 -4.63
CA LEU A 244 17.59 -0.05 -4.85
C LEU A 244 19.06 -0.47 -4.95
N LYS A 245 19.87 0.28 -5.70
CA LYS A 245 21.30 -0.01 -5.87
C LYS A 245 22.09 0.11 -4.57
N GLU A 246 21.82 1.16 -3.80
CA GLU A 246 22.54 1.45 -2.56
C GLU A 246 22.06 0.62 -1.36
N ASN A 247 20.77 0.22 -1.36
CA ASN A 247 20.11 -0.41 -0.21
C ASN A 247 19.47 -1.76 -0.57
N ARG A 248 20.07 -2.52 -1.48
CA ARG A 248 19.48 -3.75 -2.02
C ARG A 248 19.04 -4.74 -0.93
N ALA A 249 19.86 -4.97 0.08
CA ALA A 249 19.54 -5.86 1.20
C ALA A 249 18.30 -5.40 1.99
N THR A 250 18.16 -4.09 2.17
CA THR A 250 16.97 -3.47 2.81
C THR A 250 15.72 -3.67 1.98
N VAL A 251 15.81 -3.47 0.65
CA VAL A 251 14.68 -3.71 -0.27
C VAL A 251 14.25 -5.17 -0.24
N GLU A 252 15.20 -6.10 -0.30
CA GLU A 252 14.91 -7.54 -0.25
C GLU A 252 14.30 -7.95 1.09
N ALA A 253 14.80 -7.42 2.21
CA ALA A 253 14.24 -7.63 3.55
C ALA A 253 12.79 -7.12 3.64
N PHE A 254 12.54 -5.91 3.15
CA PHE A 254 11.19 -5.33 3.09
C PHE A 254 10.23 -6.20 2.27
N VAL A 255 10.66 -6.65 1.09
CA VAL A 255 9.87 -7.51 0.20
C VAL A 255 9.58 -8.86 0.83
N ARG A 256 10.56 -9.50 1.51
CA ARG A 256 10.32 -10.77 2.23
C ARG A 256 9.28 -10.62 3.33
N ALA A 257 9.42 -9.60 4.19
CA ALA A 257 8.46 -9.31 5.25
C ALA A 257 7.06 -9.05 4.69
N THR A 258 6.94 -8.27 3.61
CA THR A 258 5.67 -7.98 2.93
C THR A 258 5.03 -9.25 2.37
N THR A 259 5.81 -10.14 1.71
CA THR A 259 5.31 -11.44 1.22
C THR A 259 4.74 -12.28 2.37
N GLN A 260 5.46 -12.39 3.48
CA GLN A 260 4.99 -13.13 4.67
C GLN A 260 3.75 -12.47 5.29
N GLY A 261 3.70 -11.14 5.30
CA GLY A 261 2.52 -10.39 5.74
C GLY A 261 1.28 -10.72 4.92
N TRP A 262 1.41 -10.78 3.60
CA TRP A 262 0.31 -11.17 2.71
C TRP A 262 -0.15 -12.62 2.94
N ILE A 263 0.78 -13.56 3.12
CA ILE A 263 0.44 -14.95 3.44
C ILE A 263 -0.38 -15.01 4.73
N ARG A 264 0.03 -14.29 5.78
CA ARG A 264 -0.69 -14.24 7.06
C ARG A 264 -2.03 -13.52 6.96
N TYR A 265 -2.06 -12.39 6.25
CA TYR A 265 -3.29 -11.63 6.04
C TYR A 265 -4.36 -12.47 5.36
N LEU A 266 -4.03 -13.09 4.21
CA LEU A 266 -4.97 -13.93 3.48
C LEU A 266 -5.38 -15.19 4.26
N ALA A 267 -4.56 -15.69 5.19
CA ALA A 267 -4.93 -16.81 6.05
C ALA A 267 -5.97 -16.42 7.11
N ASN A 268 -5.91 -15.21 7.65
CA ASN A 268 -6.83 -14.73 8.70
C ASN A 268 -6.98 -13.21 8.65
N PRO A 269 -7.73 -12.64 7.69
CA PRO A 269 -7.90 -11.19 7.55
C PRO A 269 -8.61 -10.55 8.76
N GLU A 270 -9.52 -11.28 9.42
CA GLU A 270 -10.27 -10.78 10.58
C GLU A 270 -9.37 -10.38 11.76
N LYS A 271 -8.17 -10.96 11.85
CA LYS A 271 -7.17 -10.57 12.86
C LYS A 271 -6.66 -9.14 12.63
N TYR A 272 -6.51 -8.72 11.38
CA TYR A 272 -5.81 -7.49 11.00
C TYR A 272 -6.76 -6.34 10.64
N ASN A 273 -7.93 -6.66 10.06
CA ASN A 273 -8.89 -5.67 9.59
C ASN A 273 -9.37 -4.69 10.67
N PRO A 274 -9.51 -5.03 11.96
CA PRO A 274 -9.87 -4.04 13.00
C PRO A 274 -8.89 -2.85 13.09
N ALA A 275 -7.59 -3.09 12.90
CA ALA A 275 -6.61 -2.01 12.92
C ALA A 275 -6.65 -1.16 11.62
N ILE A 276 -6.95 -1.78 10.48
CA ILE A 276 -7.15 -1.06 9.22
C ILE A 276 -8.42 -0.21 9.31
N ALA A 277 -9.52 -0.75 9.82
CA ALA A 277 -10.78 -0.04 10.04
C ALA A 277 -10.63 1.20 10.94
N ALA A 278 -9.78 1.11 11.97
CA ALA A 278 -9.49 2.25 12.84
C ALA A 278 -8.81 3.42 12.07
N LEU A 279 -8.12 3.13 10.96
CA LEU A 279 -7.47 4.13 10.11
C LEU A 279 -8.37 4.63 8.96
N ASN A 280 -9.41 3.87 8.62
CA ASN A 280 -10.39 4.20 7.58
C ASN A 280 -11.82 3.96 8.08
N PRO A 281 -12.41 4.91 8.80
CA PRO A 281 -13.77 4.76 9.33
C PRO A 281 -14.87 4.84 8.25
N SER A 282 -14.53 5.11 7.00
CA SER A 282 -15.50 5.15 5.88
C SER A 282 -15.86 3.77 5.35
N MET A 283 -15.03 2.75 5.59
CA MET A 283 -15.29 1.35 5.22
C MET A 283 -15.59 0.51 6.46
N THR A 284 -16.72 -0.20 6.46
CA THR A 284 -17.11 -1.03 7.60
C THR A 284 -16.21 -2.27 7.75
N LEU A 285 -16.08 -2.80 8.96
CA LEU A 285 -15.32 -4.03 9.20
C LEU A 285 -15.89 -5.22 8.40
N GLU A 286 -17.23 -5.28 8.26
CA GLU A 286 -17.91 -6.28 7.44
C GLU A 286 -17.49 -6.18 5.97
N ALA A 287 -17.49 -4.97 5.40
CA ALA A 287 -17.02 -4.73 4.04
C ALA A 287 -15.55 -5.14 3.86
N MET A 288 -14.70 -4.82 4.83
CA MET A 288 -13.28 -5.20 4.79
C MET A 288 -13.09 -6.73 4.80
N ASN A 289 -13.87 -7.46 5.58
CA ASN A 289 -13.78 -8.92 5.64
C ASN A 289 -14.24 -9.55 4.31
N ILE A 290 -15.32 -9.05 3.72
CA ILE A 290 -15.78 -9.51 2.40
C ILE A 290 -14.74 -9.19 1.32
N ALA A 291 -14.19 -7.98 1.32
CA ALA A 291 -13.16 -7.55 0.38
C ALA A 291 -11.93 -8.47 0.43
N ALA A 292 -11.42 -8.76 1.63
CA ALA A 292 -10.27 -9.63 1.84
C ALA A 292 -10.47 -11.05 1.26
N GLU A 293 -11.67 -11.60 1.37
CA GLU A 293 -11.99 -12.90 0.76
C GLU A 293 -12.00 -12.84 -0.78
N LEU A 294 -12.53 -11.77 -1.35
CA LEU A 294 -12.51 -11.56 -2.81
C LEU A 294 -11.08 -11.36 -3.33
N GLU A 295 -10.23 -10.67 -2.60
CA GLU A 295 -8.83 -10.40 -2.94
C GLU A 295 -7.98 -11.67 -3.01
N ARG A 296 -8.31 -12.71 -2.25
CA ARG A 296 -7.55 -13.96 -2.20
C ARG A 296 -7.22 -14.51 -3.59
N SER A 297 -8.22 -14.59 -4.46
CA SER A 297 -8.06 -15.10 -5.82
C SER A 297 -7.34 -14.15 -6.77
N LEU A 298 -7.32 -12.86 -6.44
CA LEU A 298 -6.68 -11.82 -7.25
C LEU A 298 -5.20 -11.65 -6.87
N ILE A 299 -4.84 -11.94 -5.63
CA ILE A 299 -3.49 -11.75 -5.07
C ILE A 299 -2.66 -13.03 -5.15
N THR A 300 -3.28 -14.20 -4.93
CA THR A 300 -2.55 -15.47 -4.93
C THR A 300 -2.28 -15.92 -6.36
N PRO A 301 -1.00 -16.01 -6.80
CA PRO A 301 -0.68 -16.52 -8.13
C PRO A 301 -0.94 -18.02 -8.23
N ALA A 302 -1.13 -18.52 -9.46
CA ALA A 302 -1.34 -19.95 -9.72
C ALA A 302 -0.20 -20.85 -9.20
N SER A 303 1.01 -20.31 -9.08
CA SER A 303 2.18 -21.00 -8.52
C SER A 303 2.16 -21.16 -6.99
N GLY A 304 1.21 -20.48 -6.32
CA GLY A 304 1.00 -20.58 -4.88
C GLY A 304 1.39 -19.34 -4.08
N ALA A 305 1.04 -19.35 -2.79
CA ALA A 305 1.19 -18.19 -1.90
C ALA A 305 2.64 -17.74 -1.68
N ALA A 306 3.62 -18.64 -1.82
CA ALA A 306 5.04 -18.29 -1.70
C ALA A 306 5.51 -17.29 -2.78
N ASP A 307 4.80 -17.25 -3.89
CA ASP A 307 5.12 -16.40 -5.03
C ASP A 307 4.30 -15.07 -5.06
N ILE A 308 3.55 -14.78 -3.99
CA ILE A 308 2.86 -13.48 -3.85
C ILE A 308 3.87 -12.34 -3.99
N GLY A 309 3.50 -11.38 -4.81
CA GLY A 309 4.32 -10.20 -5.11
C GLY A 309 5.34 -10.39 -6.23
N GLN A 310 5.45 -11.59 -6.83
CA GLN A 310 6.32 -11.81 -7.98
C GLN A 310 5.75 -11.18 -9.25
N MET A 311 6.66 -10.85 -10.16
CA MET A 311 6.36 -10.23 -11.44
C MET A 311 7.08 -10.98 -12.57
N THR A 312 6.49 -10.97 -13.77
CA THR A 312 7.03 -11.66 -14.95
C THR A 312 7.34 -10.68 -16.06
N MET A 313 8.36 -11.00 -16.85
CA MET A 313 8.75 -10.25 -18.04
C MET A 313 7.59 -10.15 -19.05
N ASP A 314 6.91 -11.27 -19.30
CA ASP A 314 5.84 -11.33 -20.32
C ASP A 314 4.72 -10.34 -20.01
N ARG A 315 4.33 -10.24 -18.73
CA ARG A 315 3.25 -9.32 -18.33
C ARG A 315 3.68 -7.86 -18.41
N TRP A 316 4.92 -7.54 -18.03
CA TRP A 316 5.47 -6.19 -18.17
C TRP A 316 5.62 -5.80 -19.65
N SER A 317 6.10 -6.73 -20.50
CA SER A 317 6.23 -6.50 -21.94
C SER A 317 4.87 -6.28 -22.60
N SER A 318 3.86 -7.09 -22.23
CA SER A 318 2.50 -6.93 -22.73
C SER A 318 1.92 -5.57 -22.35
N LEU A 319 2.09 -5.14 -21.09
CA LEU A 319 1.67 -3.82 -20.65
C LEU A 319 2.38 -2.70 -21.42
N GLY A 320 3.71 -2.82 -21.57
CA GLY A 320 4.50 -1.84 -22.32
C GLY A 320 4.02 -1.69 -23.76
N GLN A 321 3.76 -2.82 -24.44
CA GLN A 321 3.24 -2.81 -25.80
C GLN A 321 1.86 -2.13 -25.87
N GLN A 322 0.93 -2.45 -24.99
CA GLN A 322 -0.40 -1.81 -24.94
C GLN A 322 -0.30 -0.29 -24.74
N LEU A 323 0.62 0.18 -23.90
CA LEU A 323 0.82 1.62 -23.68
C LEU A 323 1.42 2.32 -24.91
N VAL A 324 2.29 1.65 -25.67
CA VAL A 324 2.84 2.17 -26.95
C VAL A 324 1.76 2.20 -28.02
N ASP A 325 1.02 1.12 -28.21
CA ASP A 325 -0.02 1.00 -29.24
C ASP A 325 -1.10 2.09 -29.06
N THR A 326 -1.48 2.34 -27.83
CA THR A 326 -2.44 3.39 -27.48
C THR A 326 -1.83 4.80 -27.40
N LYS A 327 -0.56 4.95 -27.71
CA LYS A 327 0.18 6.23 -27.64
C LYS A 327 0.21 6.87 -26.27
N ALA A 328 -0.02 6.10 -25.20
CA ALA A 328 0.11 6.57 -23.82
C ALA A 328 1.58 6.87 -23.48
N ILE A 329 2.49 6.13 -24.09
CA ILE A 329 3.95 6.39 -24.08
C ILE A 329 4.51 6.34 -25.49
N PRO A 330 5.59 7.11 -25.80
CA PRO A 330 6.17 7.14 -27.14
C PRO A 330 6.93 5.86 -27.49
N ALA A 331 7.52 5.22 -26.50
CA ALA A 331 8.25 3.97 -26.61
C ALA A 331 8.33 3.31 -25.23
N CYS A 332 8.33 1.98 -25.21
CA CYS A 332 8.68 1.24 -24.01
C CYS A 332 10.21 1.07 -23.99
N GLY A 333 10.88 1.62 -22.99
CA GLY A 333 12.29 1.35 -22.75
C GLY A 333 12.52 -0.11 -22.33
N PRO A 334 13.75 -0.51 -21.94
CA PRO A 334 14.06 -1.85 -21.47
C PRO A 334 13.17 -2.24 -20.29
N VAL A 335 12.22 -3.15 -20.56
CA VAL A 335 11.19 -3.58 -19.58
C VAL A 335 11.84 -4.32 -18.40
N GLU A 336 12.96 -5.01 -18.64
CA GLU A 336 13.75 -5.68 -17.61
C GLU A 336 14.24 -4.75 -16.49
N ASN A 337 14.35 -3.45 -16.78
CA ASN A 337 14.73 -2.44 -15.80
C ASN A 337 13.53 -1.86 -15.05
N ALA A 338 12.30 -2.17 -15.48
CA ALA A 338 11.10 -1.63 -14.85
C ALA A 338 10.72 -2.35 -13.54
N PHE A 339 11.26 -3.56 -13.32
CA PHE A 339 10.92 -4.34 -12.13
C PHE A 339 12.07 -5.21 -11.64
N LEU A 340 12.05 -5.52 -10.34
CA LEU A 340 12.97 -6.46 -9.71
C LEU A 340 12.47 -7.90 -9.92
N SER A 341 13.09 -8.63 -10.84
CA SER A 341 12.84 -10.06 -10.99
C SER A 341 13.43 -10.79 -9.78
N ARG A 342 12.59 -11.49 -9.04
CA ARG A 342 13.04 -12.43 -8.01
C ARG A 342 13.23 -13.79 -8.69
N GLY A 343 14.45 -14.32 -8.67
CA GLY A 343 14.70 -15.70 -9.14
C GLY A 343 13.70 -16.66 -8.49
N LYS A 344 13.26 -17.70 -9.20
CA LYS A 344 12.38 -18.74 -8.64
C LYS A 344 12.96 -19.13 -7.28
N SER A 345 12.16 -18.98 -6.23
CA SER A 345 12.53 -19.41 -4.88
C SER A 345 13.08 -20.84 -4.99
N ALA A 346 14.35 -21.04 -4.63
CA ALA A 346 14.87 -22.38 -4.49
C ALA A 346 13.90 -23.10 -3.55
N LYS A 347 13.25 -24.16 -4.05
CA LYS A 347 12.37 -25.00 -3.24
C LYS A 347 13.08 -25.21 -1.91
N GLN A 348 12.49 -24.73 -0.82
CA GLN A 348 12.89 -25.18 0.49
C GLN A 348 12.80 -26.71 0.44
N ALA A 349 13.94 -27.37 0.47
CA ALA A 349 14.04 -28.80 0.63
C ALA A 349 13.37 -29.20 1.96
N PRO A 350 12.74 -30.36 2.02
CA PRO A 350 11.98 -30.83 3.15
C PRO A 350 12.78 -30.96 4.44
#